data_b2eca6c1ff131dd49acaefc4bfd06d4f
#
_entry.id   b2eca6c1ff131dd49acaefc4bfd06d4f
#
_cell.length_a   1.000
_cell.length_b   1.000
_cell.length_c   1.000
_cell.angle_alpha   90.00
_cell.angle_beta   90.00
_cell.angle_gamma   90.00
#
_symmetry.space_group_name_H-M   'P 1'
#
loop_
_entity.id
_entity.type
_entity.pdbx_description
1 polymer ?
#
loop_
_entity_poly.entity_id
_entity_poly.type
_entity_poly.pdbx_seq_one_letter_code
_entity_poly.pdbx_strand_id
1 'polypeptide(L)'
;SGNFRKDYQQLEIYRRYMDDSKATEAIFEQNSYEKKKRQNYFGKIGMDYFAGKNTTLGFVFKSGYNKGNNNPTNLNYLKNPAGIVDSIVSAYGSEKSIWKDNGINLNLRQQIDSSGKELTADLDYIHYNSTKDQVFDNRILNADQTLKSKELLIGDLPSDITIYSAKTDYVHPFKNGLKMEAGLKFSNVKTDNYAGYFNVIGEVKTIDYDKTNRFKYNENIGAAYVNFSRNIKKWGIQAGLRLERSNYSGHQFGNPQKTDSSFAKTYTSSFPTVYLSYDANDKNSFGLSYGRRINRPSYEDLNPFMFFIDKYTYGQGNPFLKPMFSNNFEASHTYNKWLTTTLNYSLTTDMQAEYFEREGLATVIRTQNYGKMHNVNLSFNAQLQPAKWWSTM
;
A
#
# COMPACT_ATOMS: atom_id res chain seq x y z
N SER A 1 1.03 0.01 -24.01
CA SER A 1 0.00 1.02 -23.69
C SER A 1 0.65 2.24 -23.06
N GLY A 2 0.04 3.41 -23.26
CA GLY A 2 0.48 4.65 -22.65
C GLY A 2 -0.73 5.49 -22.24
N ASN A 3 -0.64 6.23 -21.14
CA ASN A 3 -1.64 7.19 -20.78
C ASN A 3 -1.00 8.48 -20.25
N PHE A 4 -1.75 9.57 -20.37
CA PHE A 4 -1.44 10.88 -19.84
C PHE A 4 -2.57 11.32 -18.92
N ARG A 5 -2.22 11.77 -17.70
CA ARG A 5 -3.19 12.21 -16.70
C ARG A 5 -2.77 13.56 -16.11
N LYS A 6 -3.75 14.45 -15.94
CA LYS A 6 -3.62 15.68 -15.16
C LYS A 6 -4.58 15.60 -13.98
N ASP A 7 -4.07 15.81 -12.79
CA ASP A 7 -4.84 15.85 -11.56
C ASP A 7 -4.66 17.20 -10.89
N TYR A 8 -5.71 17.64 -10.22
CA TYR A 8 -5.71 18.82 -9.37
C TYR A 8 -6.21 18.39 -7.99
N GLN A 9 -5.49 18.81 -6.97
CA GLN A 9 -5.86 18.54 -5.59
C GLN A 9 -5.81 19.84 -4.81
N GLN A 10 -6.86 20.08 -4.01
CA GLN A 10 -6.91 21.16 -3.04
C GLN A 10 -7.09 20.54 -1.66
N LEU A 11 -6.36 21.07 -0.69
CA LEU A 11 -6.42 20.65 0.71
C LEU A 11 -6.48 21.90 1.57
N GLU A 12 -7.50 22.00 2.40
CA GLU A 12 -7.68 23.06 3.39
C GLU A 12 -7.56 22.45 4.78
N ILE A 13 -6.68 22.99 5.61
CA ILE A 13 -6.47 22.51 6.97
C ILE A 13 -6.63 23.70 7.92
N TYR A 14 -7.50 23.53 8.91
CA TYR A 14 -7.66 24.44 10.02
C TYR A 14 -7.18 23.76 11.29
N ARG A 15 -6.22 24.37 12.00
CA ARG A 15 -5.65 23.87 13.25
C ARG A 15 -5.75 24.93 14.31
N ARG A 16 -6.23 24.55 15.50
CA ARG A 16 -6.19 25.37 16.68
C ARG A 16 -5.23 24.75 17.67
N TYR A 17 -4.16 25.44 17.98
CA TYR A 17 -3.24 25.05 19.03
C TYR A 17 -3.75 25.58 20.36
N MET A 18 -3.79 24.70 21.37
CA MET A 18 -4.23 25.01 22.71
C MET A 18 -3.08 24.81 23.68
N ASP A 19 -3.03 25.64 24.72
CA ASP A 19 -2.16 25.45 25.87
C ASP A 19 -2.72 24.37 26.83
N ASP A 20 -1.99 24.09 27.92
CA ASP A 20 -2.38 23.12 28.94
C ASP A 20 -3.72 23.48 29.63
N SER A 21 -4.10 24.77 29.64
CA SER A 21 -5.37 25.27 30.17
C SER A 21 -6.55 25.15 29.17
N LYS A 22 -6.29 24.62 27.96
CA LYS A 22 -7.21 24.56 26.82
C LYS A 22 -7.57 25.94 26.25
N ALA A 23 -6.82 26.97 26.55
CA ALA A 23 -6.94 28.25 25.87
C ALA A 23 -6.26 28.19 24.50
N THR A 24 -6.82 28.92 23.53
CA THR A 24 -6.21 29.01 22.19
C THR A 24 -4.89 29.76 22.28
N GLU A 25 -3.81 29.14 21.86
CA GLU A 25 -2.46 29.74 21.78
C GLU A 25 -2.21 30.32 20.38
N ALA A 26 -2.57 29.56 19.33
CA ALA A 26 -2.42 29.99 17.95
C ALA A 26 -3.45 29.31 17.04
N ILE A 27 -3.75 29.92 15.91
CA ILE A 27 -4.58 29.36 14.85
C ILE A 27 -3.74 29.27 13.59
N PHE A 28 -3.81 28.13 12.91
CA PHE A 28 -3.09 27.87 11.68
C PHE A 28 -4.07 27.48 10.58
N GLU A 29 -4.17 28.31 9.54
CA GLU A 29 -5.00 28.04 8.36
C GLU A 29 -4.10 27.75 7.17
N GLN A 30 -4.24 26.58 6.59
CA GLN A 30 -3.44 26.14 5.44
C GLN A 30 -4.33 25.90 4.23
N ASN A 31 -3.95 26.50 3.10
CA ASN A 31 -4.48 26.22 1.79
C ASN A 31 -3.37 25.63 0.91
N SER A 32 -3.53 24.40 0.51
CA SER A 32 -2.63 23.70 -0.39
C SER A 32 -3.29 23.43 -1.72
N TYR A 33 -2.60 23.72 -2.80
CA TYR A 33 -3.03 23.43 -4.16
C TYR A 33 -1.93 22.67 -4.89
N GLU A 34 -2.28 21.54 -5.48
CA GLU A 34 -1.34 20.73 -6.25
C GLU A 34 -1.83 20.51 -7.67
N LYS A 35 -0.91 20.64 -8.61
CA LYS A 35 -1.10 20.30 -10.01
C LYS A 35 -0.16 19.19 -10.42
N LYS A 36 -0.73 18.01 -10.63
CA LYS A 36 0.01 16.80 -10.98
C LYS A 36 -0.15 16.48 -12.47
N LYS A 37 0.96 16.18 -13.13
CA LYS A 37 0.97 15.64 -14.51
C LYS A 37 1.69 14.31 -14.46
N ARG A 38 1.09 13.26 -15.01
CA ARG A 38 1.67 11.91 -15.06
C ARG A 38 1.64 11.38 -16.48
N GLN A 39 2.72 10.73 -16.88
CA GLN A 39 2.85 9.98 -18.12
C GLN A 39 3.26 8.57 -17.76
N ASN A 40 2.48 7.58 -18.16
CA ASN A 40 2.75 6.19 -17.89
C ASN A 40 2.84 5.43 -19.21
N TYR A 41 3.91 4.67 -19.37
CA TYR A 41 4.12 3.78 -20.51
C TYR A 41 4.34 2.38 -19.96
N PHE A 42 3.71 1.39 -20.60
CA PHE A 42 3.81 0.00 -20.19
C PHE A 42 3.90 -0.90 -21.43
N GLY A 43 4.88 -1.80 -21.41
CA GLY A 43 5.09 -2.86 -22.39
C GLY A 43 5.08 -4.23 -21.72
N LYS A 44 4.48 -5.22 -22.36
CA LYS A 44 4.50 -6.63 -21.96
C LYS A 44 4.63 -7.50 -23.20
N ILE A 45 5.56 -8.44 -23.17
CA ILE A 45 5.71 -9.49 -24.17
C ILE A 45 5.78 -10.83 -23.45
N GLY A 46 5.22 -11.85 -24.03
CA GLY A 46 5.26 -13.20 -23.48
C GLY A 46 5.23 -14.24 -24.56
N MET A 47 5.69 -15.44 -24.22
CA MET A 47 5.74 -16.60 -25.10
C MET A 47 5.44 -17.85 -24.27
N ASP A 48 4.61 -18.73 -24.81
CA ASP A 48 4.39 -20.06 -24.28
C ASP A 48 5.00 -21.10 -25.23
N TYR A 49 5.77 -22.00 -24.66
CA TYR A 49 6.36 -23.15 -25.34
C TYR A 49 5.69 -24.44 -24.88
N PHE A 50 5.06 -25.13 -25.80
CA PHE A 50 4.39 -26.40 -25.52
C PHE A 50 5.40 -27.55 -25.70
N ALA A 51 6.04 -27.95 -24.57
CA ALA A 51 7.07 -28.99 -24.55
C ALA A 51 6.50 -30.42 -24.64
N GLY A 52 5.29 -30.56 -25.13
CA GLY A 52 4.53 -31.78 -25.29
C GLY A 52 3.03 -31.55 -25.06
N LYS A 53 2.25 -32.63 -24.96
CA LYS A 53 0.79 -32.53 -24.78
C LYS A 53 0.38 -31.99 -23.40
N ASN A 54 1.25 -32.16 -22.41
CA ASN A 54 0.90 -31.94 -21.00
C ASN A 54 1.77 -30.87 -20.31
N THR A 55 2.78 -30.32 -21.01
CA THR A 55 3.75 -29.39 -20.43
C THR A 55 3.77 -28.08 -21.20
N THR A 56 3.53 -26.98 -20.49
CA THR A 56 3.70 -25.63 -21.02
C THR A 56 4.73 -24.88 -20.19
N LEU A 57 5.70 -24.28 -20.87
CA LEU A 57 6.68 -23.36 -20.29
C LEU A 57 6.38 -21.97 -20.79
N GLY A 58 6.18 -21.02 -19.89
CA GLY A 58 5.90 -19.66 -20.24
C GLY A 58 7.04 -18.71 -19.82
N PHE A 59 7.24 -17.70 -20.62
CA PHE A 59 8.13 -16.57 -20.35
C PHE A 59 7.34 -15.27 -20.52
N VAL A 60 7.48 -14.35 -19.58
CA VAL A 60 6.89 -13.01 -19.68
C VAL A 60 7.93 -11.98 -19.27
N PHE A 61 8.14 -11.00 -20.14
CA PHE A 61 8.87 -9.78 -19.85
C PHE A 61 7.90 -8.61 -19.79
N LYS A 62 8.03 -7.77 -18.75
CA LYS A 62 7.27 -6.52 -18.60
C LYS A 62 8.23 -5.38 -18.31
N SER A 63 7.91 -4.19 -18.85
CA SER A 63 8.64 -2.96 -18.57
C SER A 63 7.68 -1.80 -18.45
N GLY A 64 7.87 -0.98 -17.41
CA GLY A 64 7.13 0.22 -17.14
C GLY A 64 8.05 1.45 -17.07
N TYR A 65 7.52 2.58 -17.50
CA TYR A 65 8.14 3.89 -17.35
C TYR A 65 7.08 4.91 -16.96
N ASN A 66 7.26 5.53 -15.81
CA ASN A 66 6.36 6.55 -15.32
C ASN A 66 7.13 7.84 -15.07
N LYS A 67 6.62 8.95 -15.57
CA LYS A 67 7.15 10.30 -15.34
C LYS A 67 6.08 11.15 -14.68
N GLY A 68 6.43 11.73 -13.53
CA GLY A 68 5.58 12.63 -12.77
C GLY A 68 6.17 14.04 -12.69
N ASN A 69 5.31 15.05 -12.77
CA ASN A 69 5.63 16.40 -12.37
C ASN A 69 4.53 16.88 -11.43
N ASN A 70 4.90 17.38 -10.27
CA ASN A 70 4.00 17.95 -9.29
C ASN A 70 4.48 19.34 -8.89
N ASN A 71 3.58 20.31 -8.87
CA ASN A 71 3.90 21.69 -8.47
C ASN A 71 2.95 22.06 -7.32
N PRO A 72 3.28 21.73 -6.07
CA PRO A 72 2.51 22.14 -4.90
C PRO A 72 2.71 23.63 -4.63
N THR A 73 1.64 24.26 -4.20
CA THR A 73 1.64 25.63 -3.69
C THR A 73 0.90 25.63 -2.37
N ASN A 74 1.56 26.04 -1.31
CA ASN A 74 1.00 26.08 0.04
C ASN A 74 1.01 27.52 0.55
N LEU A 75 -0.12 27.96 1.08
CA LEU A 75 -0.27 29.25 1.73
C LEU A 75 -0.85 29.03 3.13
N ASN A 76 -0.08 29.40 4.13
CA ASN A 76 -0.42 29.18 5.53
C ASN A 76 -0.48 30.52 6.26
N TYR A 77 -1.57 30.76 6.97
CA TYR A 77 -1.75 31.93 7.84
C TYR A 77 -1.57 31.50 9.29
N LEU A 78 -0.55 32.01 9.96
CA LEU A 78 -0.39 31.88 11.40
C LEU A 78 -1.09 33.08 12.05
N LYS A 79 -2.07 32.82 12.90
CA LYS A 79 -2.90 33.83 13.56
C LYS A 79 -2.76 33.71 15.07
N ASN A 80 -2.85 34.83 15.76
CA ASN A 80 -2.93 34.88 17.21
C ASN A 80 -4.31 34.37 17.72
N PRO A 81 -4.52 34.22 19.05
CA PRO A 81 -5.79 33.78 19.61
C PRO A 81 -7.02 34.61 19.19
N ALA A 82 -6.82 35.89 18.89
CA ALA A 82 -7.88 36.78 18.42
C ALA A 82 -8.20 36.65 16.91
N GLY A 83 -7.49 35.74 16.20
CA GLY A 83 -7.68 35.51 14.77
C GLY A 83 -6.95 36.51 13.87
N ILE A 84 -6.10 37.37 14.42
CA ILE A 84 -5.31 38.34 13.67
C ILE A 84 -4.06 37.64 13.10
N VAL A 85 -3.75 37.84 11.82
CA VAL A 85 -2.58 37.28 11.16
C VAL A 85 -1.30 37.85 11.74
N ASP A 86 -0.42 37.00 12.25
CA ASP A 86 0.93 37.39 12.72
C ASP A 86 1.97 37.17 11.63
N SER A 87 1.86 36.07 10.89
CA SER A 87 2.77 35.76 9.79
C SER A 87 2.11 34.89 8.74
N ILE A 88 2.67 34.92 7.52
CA ILE A 88 2.22 34.13 6.38
C ILE A 88 3.39 33.27 5.94
N VAL A 89 3.17 31.96 5.80
CA VAL A 89 4.16 31.03 5.24
C VAL A 89 3.68 30.60 3.85
N SER A 90 4.44 31.01 2.85
CA SER A 90 4.20 30.67 1.45
C SER A 90 5.27 29.69 0.97
N ALA A 91 4.87 28.52 0.47
CA ALA A 91 5.77 27.53 -0.08
C ALA A 91 5.39 27.18 -1.51
N TYR A 92 6.35 27.32 -2.42
CA TYR A 92 6.23 26.91 -3.82
C TYR A 92 7.11 25.70 -4.05
N GLY A 93 6.51 24.61 -4.49
CA GLY A 93 7.21 23.35 -4.77
C GLY A 93 7.32 23.05 -6.27
N SER A 94 8.37 22.35 -6.63
CA SER A 94 8.50 21.64 -7.90
C SER A 94 9.06 20.25 -7.61
N GLU A 95 8.33 19.23 -8.03
CA GLU A 95 8.75 17.85 -7.89
C GLU A 95 8.73 17.18 -9.26
N LYS A 96 9.83 16.54 -9.60
CA LYS A 96 9.97 15.71 -10.81
C LYS A 96 10.32 14.31 -10.40
N SER A 97 9.56 13.34 -10.86
CA SER A 97 9.81 11.92 -10.56
C SER A 97 9.88 11.10 -11.84
N ILE A 98 10.80 10.13 -11.84
CA ILE A 98 10.89 9.09 -12.86
C ILE A 98 10.88 7.76 -12.11
N TRP A 99 10.03 6.85 -12.55
CA TRP A 99 9.93 5.51 -12.04
C TRP A 99 10.03 4.51 -13.19
N LYS A 100 10.94 3.57 -13.09
CA LYS A 100 11.17 2.52 -14.07
C LYS A 100 10.99 1.18 -13.40
N ASP A 101 10.28 0.27 -14.04
CA ASP A 101 10.19 -1.12 -13.61
C ASP A 101 10.45 -2.09 -14.75
N ASN A 102 11.16 -3.16 -14.43
CA ASN A 102 11.41 -4.28 -15.34
C ASN A 102 11.11 -5.57 -14.58
N GLY A 103 10.43 -6.50 -15.22
CA GLY A 103 10.08 -7.76 -14.60
C GLY A 103 10.18 -8.92 -15.59
N ILE A 104 10.67 -10.05 -15.09
CA ILE A 104 10.73 -11.33 -15.78
C ILE A 104 9.93 -12.33 -14.97
N ASN A 105 9.06 -13.08 -15.61
CA ASN A 105 8.38 -14.23 -15.05
C ASN A 105 8.68 -15.46 -15.92
N LEU A 106 9.08 -16.53 -15.27
CA LEU A 106 9.17 -17.87 -15.86
C LEU A 106 8.10 -18.72 -15.21
N ASN A 107 7.29 -19.41 -15.98
CA ASN A 107 6.24 -20.27 -15.47
C ASN A 107 6.22 -21.64 -16.13
N LEU A 108 5.83 -22.62 -15.36
CA LEU A 108 5.61 -24.00 -15.75
C LEU A 108 4.17 -24.41 -15.42
N ARG A 109 3.52 -25.06 -16.35
CA ARG A 109 2.28 -25.79 -16.13
C ARG A 109 2.45 -27.21 -16.63
N GLN A 110 2.30 -28.18 -15.72
CA GLN A 110 2.39 -29.60 -16.01
C GLN A 110 1.09 -30.30 -15.65
N GLN A 111 0.36 -30.79 -16.63
CA GLN A 111 -0.71 -31.73 -16.44
C GLN A 111 -0.09 -33.13 -16.22
N ILE A 112 -0.35 -33.76 -15.06
CA ILE A 112 0.30 -35.01 -14.69
C ILE A 112 -0.43 -36.19 -15.34
N ASP A 113 -1.77 -36.13 -15.32
CA ASP A 113 -2.62 -37.14 -15.92
C ASP A 113 -3.98 -36.56 -16.36
N SER A 114 -4.82 -37.42 -16.94
CA SER A 114 -6.18 -37.06 -17.38
C SER A 114 -7.18 -36.89 -16.23
N SER A 115 -6.81 -37.17 -14.98
CA SER A 115 -7.70 -37.00 -13.83
C SER A 115 -7.78 -35.53 -13.35
N GLY A 116 -6.97 -34.63 -13.93
CA GLY A 116 -6.90 -33.22 -13.57
C GLY A 116 -5.84 -32.94 -12.49
N LYS A 117 -4.88 -33.86 -12.28
CA LYS A 117 -3.70 -33.55 -11.47
C LYS A 117 -2.80 -32.59 -12.22
N GLU A 118 -2.45 -31.50 -11.57
CA GLU A 118 -1.68 -30.41 -12.16
C GLU A 118 -0.63 -29.89 -11.19
N LEU A 119 0.56 -29.60 -11.71
CA LEU A 119 1.61 -28.86 -11.02
C LEU A 119 1.87 -27.56 -11.78
N THR A 120 1.87 -26.45 -11.06
CA THR A 120 2.34 -25.17 -11.60
C THR A 120 3.51 -24.64 -10.78
N ALA A 121 4.40 -23.91 -11.44
CA ALA A 121 5.48 -23.18 -10.79
C ALA A 121 5.68 -21.84 -11.45
N ASP A 122 5.98 -20.81 -10.65
CA ASP A 122 6.25 -19.45 -11.09
C ASP A 122 7.54 -18.96 -10.42
N LEU A 123 8.41 -18.32 -11.23
CA LEU A 123 9.60 -17.61 -10.77
C LEU A 123 9.52 -16.18 -11.27
N ASP A 124 9.56 -15.22 -10.36
CA ASP A 124 9.51 -13.80 -10.68
C ASP A 124 10.78 -13.10 -10.22
N TYR A 125 11.28 -12.23 -11.09
CA TYR A 125 12.26 -11.20 -10.78
C TYR A 125 11.71 -9.86 -11.20
N ILE A 126 11.68 -8.89 -10.28
CA ILE A 126 11.20 -7.53 -10.57
C ILE A 126 12.18 -6.55 -9.97
N HIS A 127 12.58 -5.57 -10.78
CA HIS A 127 13.45 -4.49 -10.36
C HIS A 127 12.80 -3.14 -10.65
N TYR A 128 12.74 -2.29 -9.62
CA TYR A 128 12.26 -0.92 -9.68
C TYR A 128 13.42 0.02 -9.38
N ASN A 129 13.52 1.08 -10.17
CA ASN A 129 14.42 2.19 -9.91
C ASN A 129 13.65 3.49 -10.07
N SER A 130 13.78 4.37 -9.10
CA SER A 130 13.15 5.69 -9.16
C SER A 130 14.11 6.79 -8.76
N THR A 131 13.89 7.96 -9.34
CA THR A 131 14.50 9.22 -8.94
C THR A 131 13.39 10.24 -8.69
N LYS A 132 13.56 11.06 -7.66
CA LYS A 132 12.64 12.14 -7.35
C LYS A 132 13.43 13.37 -6.94
N ASP A 133 13.39 14.40 -7.80
CA ASP A 133 13.99 15.70 -7.53
C ASP A 133 12.92 16.64 -6.97
N GLN A 134 13.23 17.31 -5.88
CA GLN A 134 12.34 18.25 -5.19
C GLN A 134 13.02 19.60 -5.03
N VAL A 135 12.25 20.66 -5.20
CA VAL A 135 12.66 22.03 -4.87
C VAL A 135 11.52 22.68 -4.10
N PHE A 136 11.80 23.25 -2.94
CA PHE A 136 10.84 24.00 -2.12
C PHE A 136 11.40 25.41 -1.86
N ASP A 137 10.73 26.43 -2.39
CA ASP A 137 10.97 27.85 -2.09
C ASP A 137 10.00 28.27 -0.97
N ASN A 138 10.49 28.26 0.27
CA ASN A 138 9.73 28.61 1.46
C ASN A 138 9.98 30.07 1.82
N ARG A 139 8.91 30.86 1.98
CA ARG A 139 8.97 32.27 2.35
C ARG A 139 8.12 32.52 3.58
N ILE A 140 8.68 33.20 4.53
CA ILE A 140 7.95 33.71 5.68
C ILE A 140 7.77 35.22 5.46
N LEU A 141 6.51 35.65 5.48
CA LEU A 141 6.13 37.04 5.32
C LEU A 141 5.55 37.56 6.63
N ASN A 142 5.73 38.84 6.91
CA ASN A 142 5.01 39.53 7.97
C ASN A 142 3.51 39.65 7.62
N ALA A 143 2.68 40.12 8.55
CA ALA A 143 1.24 40.34 8.32
C ALA A 143 0.96 41.31 7.18
N ASP A 144 1.84 42.29 6.95
CA ASP A 144 1.79 43.25 5.86
C ASP A 144 2.35 42.72 4.52
N GLN A 145 2.63 41.41 4.43
CA GLN A 145 3.20 40.68 3.30
C GLN A 145 4.65 41.03 2.94
N THR A 146 5.35 41.82 3.75
CA THR A 146 6.79 42.05 3.55
C THR A 146 7.59 40.78 3.87
N LEU A 147 8.66 40.53 3.09
CA LEU A 147 9.48 39.33 3.25
C LEU A 147 10.29 39.40 4.56
N LYS A 148 10.07 38.40 5.44
CA LYS A 148 10.81 38.22 6.70
C LYS A 148 11.99 37.27 6.53
N SER A 149 11.78 36.14 5.85
CA SER A 149 12.84 35.19 5.53
C SER A 149 12.51 34.33 4.32
N LYS A 150 13.56 33.83 3.67
CA LYS A 150 13.46 32.91 2.53
C LYS A 150 14.41 31.73 2.76
N GLU A 151 13.92 30.52 2.46
CA GLU A 151 14.68 29.27 2.54
C GLU A 151 14.40 28.47 1.26
N LEU A 152 15.48 28.03 0.61
CA LEU A 152 15.39 27.14 -0.55
C LEU A 152 15.92 25.78 -0.15
N LEU A 153 15.03 24.77 -0.17
CA LEU A 153 15.35 23.38 0.12
C LEU A 153 15.31 22.57 -1.18
N ILE A 154 16.37 21.82 -1.44
CA ILE A 154 16.47 20.92 -2.59
C ILE A 154 16.55 19.49 -2.06
N GLY A 155 15.76 18.57 -2.63
CA GLY A 155 15.75 17.15 -2.33
C GLY A 155 16.15 16.32 -3.56
N ASP A 156 17.01 15.31 -3.33
CA ASP A 156 17.35 14.24 -4.27
C ASP A 156 17.04 12.90 -3.58
N LEU A 157 16.05 12.18 -4.11
CA LEU A 157 15.48 11.00 -3.48
C LEU A 157 15.47 9.79 -4.42
N PRO A 158 16.63 9.17 -4.70
CA PRO A 158 16.68 7.91 -5.44
C PRO A 158 16.17 6.74 -4.58
N SER A 159 15.53 5.78 -5.22
CA SER A 159 15.07 4.54 -4.62
C SER A 159 15.28 3.37 -5.55
N ASP A 160 15.76 2.26 -5.00
CA ASP A 160 15.98 0.99 -5.70
C ASP A 160 15.25 -0.13 -4.96
N ILE A 161 14.46 -0.94 -5.71
CA ILE A 161 13.69 -2.04 -5.13
C ILE A 161 13.88 -3.27 -6.00
N THR A 162 14.30 -4.37 -5.39
CA THR A 162 14.43 -5.68 -6.05
C THR A 162 13.53 -6.70 -5.37
N ILE A 163 12.76 -7.44 -6.16
CA ILE A 163 11.83 -8.47 -5.70
C ILE A 163 12.15 -9.78 -6.40
N TYR A 164 12.32 -10.84 -5.63
CA TYR A 164 12.34 -12.22 -6.07
C TYR A 164 11.13 -12.95 -5.51
N SER A 165 10.47 -13.77 -6.32
CA SER A 165 9.38 -14.63 -5.87
C SER A 165 9.48 -15.99 -6.53
N ALA A 166 9.21 -17.04 -5.76
CA ALA A 166 9.05 -18.40 -6.26
C ALA A 166 7.77 -18.98 -5.67
N LYS A 167 6.95 -19.60 -6.49
CA LYS A 167 5.69 -20.22 -6.08
C LYS A 167 5.53 -21.55 -6.80
N THR A 168 4.97 -22.54 -6.12
CA THR A 168 4.53 -23.79 -6.73
C THR A 168 3.19 -24.21 -6.13
N ASP A 169 2.31 -24.70 -7.00
CA ASP A 169 0.97 -25.18 -6.63
C ASP A 169 0.75 -26.57 -7.22
N TYR A 170 0.19 -27.44 -6.43
CA TYR A 170 -0.21 -28.79 -6.82
C TYR A 170 -1.69 -29.03 -6.57
N VAL A 171 -2.37 -29.51 -7.59
CA VAL A 171 -3.80 -29.85 -7.57
C VAL A 171 -3.95 -31.36 -7.68
N HIS A 172 -4.72 -31.95 -6.76
CA HIS A 172 -5.02 -33.38 -6.76
C HIS A 172 -6.52 -33.63 -6.58
N PRO A 173 -7.26 -33.92 -7.66
CA PRO A 173 -8.61 -34.45 -7.56
C PRO A 173 -8.58 -35.93 -7.22
N PHE A 174 -9.27 -36.32 -6.15
CA PHE A 174 -9.43 -37.70 -5.73
C PHE A 174 -10.70 -38.31 -6.39
N LYS A 175 -10.70 -39.64 -6.55
CA LYS A 175 -11.82 -40.40 -7.16
C LYS A 175 -13.16 -40.22 -6.42
N ASN A 176 -13.14 -39.91 -5.13
CA ASN A 176 -14.32 -39.70 -4.28
C ASN A 176 -14.90 -38.26 -4.36
N GLY A 177 -14.45 -37.44 -5.31
CA GLY A 177 -14.89 -36.05 -5.48
C GLY A 177 -14.25 -35.07 -4.52
N LEU A 178 -13.31 -35.49 -3.65
CA LEU A 178 -12.47 -34.60 -2.87
C LEU A 178 -11.38 -34.01 -3.78
N LYS A 179 -11.14 -32.71 -3.69
CA LYS A 179 -10.02 -32.01 -4.36
C LYS A 179 -9.10 -31.44 -3.29
N MET A 180 -7.81 -31.70 -3.41
CA MET A 180 -6.76 -31.09 -2.61
C MET A 180 -5.96 -30.10 -3.47
N GLU A 181 -5.64 -28.95 -2.92
CA GLU A 181 -4.71 -27.98 -3.47
C GLU A 181 -3.65 -27.69 -2.40
N ALA A 182 -2.38 -27.80 -2.74
CA ALA A 182 -1.27 -27.52 -1.83
C ALA A 182 -0.21 -26.70 -2.55
N GLY A 183 0.47 -25.83 -1.83
CA GLY A 183 1.50 -25.03 -2.46
C GLY A 183 2.49 -24.43 -1.48
N LEU A 184 3.60 -23.99 -2.05
CA LEU A 184 4.68 -23.29 -1.37
C LEU A 184 4.90 -21.93 -2.05
N LYS A 185 5.23 -20.94 -1.25
CA LYS A 185 5.63 -19.61 -1.76
C LYS A 185 6.82 -19.09 -0.97
N PHE A 186 7.77 -18.53 -1.68
CA PHE A 186 8.85 -17.74 -1.11
C PHE A 186 8.91 -16.38 -1.82
N SER A 187 9.16 -15.31 -1.08
CA SER A 187 9.44 -13.99 -1.65
C SER A 187 10.51 -13.28 -0.84
N ASN A 188 11.37 -12.55 -1.54
CA ASN A 188 12.36 -11.64 -0.96
C ASN A 188 12.18 -10.26 -1.58
N VAL A 189 12.11 -9.23 -0.75
CA VAL A 189 12.08 -7.82 -1.15
C VAL A 189 13.26 -7.12 -0.52
N LYS A 190 14.04 -6.40 -1.34
CA LYS A 190 15.14 -5.54 -0.88
C LYS A 190 14.89 -4.13 -1.38
N THR A 191 15.04 -3.15 -0.50
CA THR A 191 14.97 -1.74 -0.86
C THR A 191 16.22 -0.99 -0.39
N ASP A 192 16.66 -0.02 -1.19
CA ASP A 192 17.71 0.95 -0.82
C ASP A 192 17.18 2.33 -1.18
N ASN A 193 16.83 3.12 -0.18
CA ASN A 193 16.26 4.44 -0.34
C ASN A 193 17.23 5.48 0.24
N TYR A 194 17.46 6.54 -0.50
CA TYR A 194 18.21 7.69 -0.04
C TYR A 194 17.34 8.95 -0.16
N ALA A 195 17.40 9.80 0.82
CA ALA A 195 16.82 11.13 0.80
C ALA A 195 17.92 12.14 1.13
N GLY A 196 18.46 12.81 0.13
CA GLY A 196 19.45 13.86 0.26
C GLY A 196 18.79 15.22 0.23
N TYR A 197 18.82 15.96 1.34
CA TYR A 197 18.28 17.31 1.41
C TYR A 197 19.39 18.34 1.60
N PHE A 198 19.23 19.47 0.92
CA PHE A 198 20.21 20.54 0.90
C PHE A 198 19.53 21.89 1.09
N ASN A 199 20.03 22.69 2.00
CA ASN A 199 19.68 24.10 2.14
C ASN A 199 20.53 24.93 1.19
N VAL A 200 19.92 25.90 0.51
CA VAL A 200 20.60 26.81 -0.41
C VAL A 200 20.46 28.24 0.07
N ILE A 201 21.60 28.88 0.38
CA ILE A 201 21.67 30.29 0.79
C ILE A 201 22.59 31.02 -0.20
N GLY A 202 22.02 31.93 -0.99
CA GLY A 202 22.73 32.53 -2.13
C GLY A 202 23.09 31.44 -3.16
N GLU A 203 24.40 31.27 -3.43
CA GLU A 203 24.92 30.24 -4.33
C GLU A 203 25.47 29.01 -3.57
N VAL A 204 25.46 29.03 -2.24
CA VAL A 204 26.03 27.95 -1.41
C VAL A 204 24.97 26.90 -1.12
N LYS A 205 25.27 25.66 -1.53
CA LYS A 205 24.46 24.47 -1.25
C LYS A 205 25.11 23.67 -0.11
N THR A 206 24.41 23.54 1.03
CA THR A 206 24.86 22.79 2.21
C THR A 206 23.93 21.65 2.50
N ILE A 207 24.48 20.47 2.88
CA ILE A 207 23.65 19.32 3.24
C ILE A 207 22.90 19.57 4.55
N ASP A 208 21.61 19.24 4.55
CA ASP A 208 20.78 19.25 5.74
C ASP A 208 20.75 17.82 6.35
N TYR A 209 21.60 17.60 7.36
CA TYR A 209 21.74 16.29 8.00
C TYR A 209 20.52 15.90 8.83
N ASP A 210 19.68 16.85 9.27
CA ASP A 210 18.43 16.55 9.98
C ASP A 210 17.39 15.91 9.05
N LYS A 211 17.41 16.28 7.78
CA LYS A 211 16.48 15.77 6.76
C LYS A 211 17.09 14.66 5.91
N THR A 212 18.43 14.64 5.78
CA THR A 212 19.14 13.62 4.97
C THR A 212 19.17 12.28 5.68
N ASN A 213 18.81 11.21 4.94
CA ASN A 213 18.75 9.88 5.49
C ASN A 213 18.99 8.82 4.37
N ARG A 214 19.50 7.64 4.75
CA ARG A 214 19.52 6.44 3.90
C ARG A 214 18.96 5.28 4.69
N PHE A 215 18.04 4.54 4.06
CA PHE A 215 17.36 3.41 4.68
C PHE A 215 17.35 2.20 3.76
N LYS A 216 17.87 1.08 4.27
CA LYS A 216 17.77 -0.21 3.61
C LYS A 216 16.78 -1.10 4.33
N TYR A 217 15.96 -1.79 3.56
CA TYR A 217 15.00 -2.75 4.09
C TYR A 217 15.13 -4.08 3.34
N ASN A 218 15.01 -5.18 4.07
CA ASN A 218 14.99 -6.52 3.50
C ASN A 218 13.90 -7.34 4.18
N GLU A 219 13.04 -7.97 3.39
CA GLU A 219 11.96 -8.83 3.85
C GLU A 219 12.00 -10.18 3.14
N ASN A 220 11.85 -11.24 3.92
CA ASN A 220 11.70 -12.62 3.43
C ASN A 220 10.38 -13.19 3.95
N ILE A 221 9.56 -13.74 3.06
CA ILE A 221 8.31 -14.41 3.41
C ILE A 221 8.33 -15.81 2.82
N GLY A 222 8.33 -16.82 3.69
CA GLY A 222 8.11 -18.22 3.33
C GLY A 222 6.70 -18.65 3.73
N ALA A 223 5.99 -19.36 2.87
CA ALA A 223 4.65 -19.83 3.15
C ALA A 223 4.40 -21.22 2.59
N ALA A 224 3.60 -22.01 3.31
CA ALA A 224 3.03 -23.28 2.86
C ALA A 224 1.53 -23.27 3.10
N TYR A 225 0.77 -23.90 2.23
CA TYR A 225 -0.67 -24.00 2.39
C TYR A 225 -1.23 -25.30 1.83
N VAL A 226 -2.37 -25.69 2.38
CA VAL A 226 -3.19 -26.79 1.88
C VAL A 226 -4.65 -26.36 1.94
N ASN A 227 -5.42 -26.75 0.93
CA ASN A 227 -6.85 -26.50 0.82
C ASN A 227 -7.54 -27.79 0.35
N PHE A 228 -8.67 -28.13 0.96
CA PHE A 228 -9.52 -29.24 0.58
C PHE A 228 -10.90 -28.72 0.21
N SER A 229 -11.47 -29.24 -0.87
CA SER A 229 -12.84 -28.91 -1.28
C SER A 229 -13.58 -30.17 -1.72
N ARG A 230 -14.88 -30.21 -1.40
CA ARG A 230 -15.75 -31.33 -1.77
C ARG A 230 -17.22 -30.87 -1.84
N ASN A 231 -17.93 -31.36 -2.84
CA ASN A 231 -19.39 -31.26 -2.90
C ASN A 231 -20.00 -32.57 -2.42
N ILE A 232 -20.91 -32.51 -1.44
CA ILE A 232 -21.62 -33.65 -0.87
C ILE A 232 -23.13 -33.35 -0.94
N LYS A 233 -23.83 -33.95 -1.91
CA LYS A 233 -25.25 -33.67 -2.18
C LYS A 233 -25.49 -32.18 -2.37
N LYS A 234 -26.19 -31.53 -1.44
CA LYS A 234 -26.54 -30.11 -1.45
C LYS A 234 -25.49 -29.21 -0.76
N TRP A 235 -24.43 -29.80 -0.25
CA TRP A 235 -23.39 -29.08 0.48
C TRP A 235 -22.13 -28.94 -0.36
N GLY A 236 -21.59 -27.73 -0.46
CA GLY A 236 -20.23 -27.46 -0.89
C GLY A 236 -19.39 -27.10 0.34
N ILE A 237 -18.27 -27.79 0.54
CA ILE A 237 -17.38 -27.61 1.71
C ILE A 237 -15.99 -27.31 1.20
N GLN A 238 -15.38 -26.26 1.69
CA GLN A 238 -13.97 -25.95 1.47
C GLN A 238 -13.32 -25.55 2.80
N ALA A 239 -12.14 -26.11 3.08
CA ALA A 239 -11.34 -25.74 4.24
C ALA A 239 -9.86 -25.68 3.85
N GLY A 240 -9.18 -24.64 4.28
CA GLY A 240 -7.78 -24.41 3.98
C GLY A 240 -7.03 -23.84 5.17
N LEU A 241 -5.73 -24.10 5.18
CA LEU A 241 -4.79 -23.53 6.13
C LEU A 241 -3.54 -23.07 5.39
N ARG A 242 -3.13 -21.83 5.62
CA ARG A 242 -1.86 -21.29 5.18
C ARG A 242 -1.04 -20.87 6.40
N LEU A 243 0.21 -21.29 6.43
CA LEU A 243 1.21 -20.86 7.41
C LEU A 243 2.23 -19.97 6.72
N GLU A 244 2.55 -18.83 7.32
CA GLU A 244 3.57 -17.90 6.82
C GLU A 244 4.57 -17.58 7.92
N ARG A 245 5.85 -17.58 7.55
CA ARG A 245 6.94 -17.01 8.34
C ARG A 245 7.50 -15.80 7.61
N SER A 246 7.48 -14.66 8.28
CA SER A 246 8.04 -13.39 7.78
C SER A 246 9.24 -12.99 8.63
N ASN A 247 10.34 -12.66 7.96
CA ASN A 247 11.53 -12.09 8.57
C ASN A 247 11.81 -10.78 7.86
N TYR A 248 11.89 -9.68 8.58
CA TYR A 248 12.26 -8.40 7.99
C TYR A 248 13.23 -7.62 8.86
N SER A 249 14.06 -6.85 8.21
CA SER A 249 15.08 -5.99 8.83
C SER A 249 15.14 -4.65 8.14
N GLY A 250 15.38 -3.61 8.90
CA GLY A 250 15.64 -2.26 8.42
C GLY A 250 16.94 -1.74 9.00
N HIS A 251 17.68 -0.99 8.19
CA HIS A 251 18.90 -0.32 8.59
C HIS A 251 18.84 1.14 8.13
N GLN A 252 18.79 2.04 9.10
CA GLN A 252 18.94 3.47 8.91
C GLN A 252 20.41 3.83 9.11
N PHE A 253 21.05 4.30 8.06
CA PHE A 253 22.43 4.74 8.12
C PHE A 253 22.53 6.06 8.90
N GLY A 254 23.51 6.13 9.76
CA GLY A 254 23.85 7.35 10.51
C GLY A 254 24.43 8.44 9.60
N ASN A 255 24.46 9.65 10.14
CA ASN A 255 25.14 10.81 9.59
C ASN A 255 25.73 11.64 10.76
N PRO A 256 26.44 12.77 10.55
CA PRO A 256 27.02 13.54 11.63
C PRO A 256 26.06 13.99 12.75
N GLN A 257 24.74 14.01 12.49
CA GLN A 257 23.73 14.46 13.46
C GLN A 257 22.82 13.32 13.95
N LYS A 258 22.80 12.17 13.24
CA LYS A 258 21.94 11.04 13.57
C LYS A 258 22.77 9.77 13.69
N THR A 259 22.52 9.01 14.75
CA THR A 259 23.16 7.72 14.97
C THR A 259 22.63 6.65 14.02
N ASP A 260 23.48 5.70 13.68
CA ASP A 260 23.11 4.49 12.95
C ASP A 260 22.12 3.66 13.78
N SER A 261 21.10 3.12 13.15
CA SER A 261 20.11 2.28 13.84
C SER A 261 19.60 1.14 12.97
N SER A 262 19.33 0.00 13.59
CA SER A 262 18.83 -1.19 12.90
C SER A 262 17.77 -1.89 13.71
N PHE A 263 16.87 -2.55 13.04
CA PHE A 263 15.90 -3.45 13.65
C PHE A 263 15.75 -4.72 12.81
N ALA A 264 15.38 -5.81 13.47
CA ALA A 264 14.99 -7.07 12.82
C ALA A 264 13.79 -7.67 13.56
N LYS A 265 12.84 -8.20 12.83
CA LYS A 265 11.65 -8.85 13.38
C LYS A 265 11.33 -10.13 12.62
N THR A 266 10.86 -11.12 13.37
CA THR A 266 10.40 -12.41 12.84
C THR A 266 9.07 -12.74 13.47
N TYR A 267 8.11 -13.18 12.67
CA TYR A 267 6.85 -13.71 13.16
C TYR A 267 6.33 -14.82 12.26
N THR A 268 5.55 -15.73 12.86
CA THR A 268 4.84 -16.78 12.15
C THR A 268 3.35 -16.59 12.36
N SER A 269 2.57 -16.70 11.30
CA SER A 269 1.12 -16.50 11.33
C SER A 269 0.40 -17.61 10.58
N SER A 270 -0.79 -17.98 11.08
CA SER A 270 -1.70 -18.92 10.45
C SER A 270 -2.90 -18.20 9.86
N PHE A 271 -3.33 -18.66 8.69
CA PHE A 271 -4.45 -18.10 7.92
C PHE A 271 -5.42 -19.22 7.55
N PRO A 272 -6.31 -19.62 8.48
CA PRO A 272 -7.38 -20.55 8.20
C PRO A 272 -8.43 -19.89 7.28
N THR A 273 -9.03 -20.72 6.43
CA THR A 273 -10.18 -20.36 5.58
C THR A 273 -11.18 -21.49 5.62
N VAL A 274 -12.46 -21.16 5.72
CA VAL A 274 -13.56 -22.11 5.62
C VAL A 274 -14.65 -21.49 4.75
N TYR A 275 -15.20 -22.27 3.86
CA TYR A 275 -16.38 -21.91 3.09
C TYR A 275 -17.36 -23.09 3.08
N LEU A 276 -18.62 -22.81 3.40
CA LEU A 276 -19.73 -23.75 3.36
C LEU A 276 -20.81 -23.17 2.45
N SER A 277 -21.30 -23.94 1.51
CA SER A 277 -22.49 -23.61 0.74
C SER A 277 -23.56 -24.68 0.94
N TYR A 278 -24.82 -24.28 0.91
CA TYR A 278 -25.97 -25.16 1.04
C TYR A 278 -27.08 -24.79 0.08
N ASP A 279 -27.36 -25.66 -0.89
CA ASP A 279 -28.47 -25.52 -1.83
C ASP A 279 -29.72 -26.16 -1.23
N ALA A 280 -30.48 -25.39 -0.47
CA ALA A 280 -31.69 -25.90 0.22
C ALA A 280 -32.73 -26.42 -0.78
N ASN A 281 -32.97 -25.65 -1.86
CA ASN A 281 -33.82 -25.98 -2.98
C ASN A 281 -33.45 -25.11 -4.19
N ASP A 282 -34.18 -25.26 -5.32
CA ASP A 282 -33.92 -24.55 -6.58
C ASP A 282 -33.96 -23.02 -6.46
N LYS A 283 -34.59 -22.49 -5.39
CA LYS A 283 -34.78 -21.06 -5.17
C LYS A 283 -33.89 -20.51 -4.06
N ASN A 284 -33.36 -21.33 -3.18
CA ASN A 284 -32.65 -20.86 -2.00
C ASN A 284 -31.28 -21.51 -1.86
N SER A 285 -30.21 -20.72 -1.92
CA SER A 285 -28.86 -21.15 -1.56
C SER A 285 -28.28 -20.24 -0.47
N PHE A 286 -27.54 -20.85 0.43
CA PHE A 286 -26.89 -20.20 1.57
C PHE A 286 -25.38 -20.39 1.47
N GLY A 287 -24.63 -19.36 1.89
CA GLY A 287 -23.19 -19.39 2.01
C GLY A 287 -22.75 -18.91 3.38
N LEU A 288 -21.75 -19.59 3.95
CA LEU A 288 -21.03 -19.10 5.14
C LEU A 288 -19.54 -19.15 4.85
N SER A 289 -18.84 -18.07 5.13
CA SER A 289 -17.39 -18.08 5.01
C SER A 289 -16.71 -17.47 6.23
N TYR A 290 -15.50 -17.98 6.49
CA TYR A 290 -14.57 -17.40 7.44
C TYR A 290 -13.18 -17.37 6.81
N GLY A 291 -12.46 -16.28 7.02
CA GLY A 291 -11.07 -16.19 6.61
C GLY A 291 -10.28 -15.17 7.43
N ARG A 292 -9.08 -15.57 7.85
CA ARG A 292 -8.12 -14.65 8.47
C ARG A 292 -7.18 -14.11 7.39
N ARG A 293 -6.90 -12.80 7.46
CA ARG A 293 -6.01 -12.08 6.53
C ARG A 293 -4.97 -11.27 7.29
N ILE A 294 -3.86 -10.96 6.61
CA ILE A 294 -2.83 -10.06 7.09
C ILE A 294 -2.70 -8.88 6.10
N ASN A 295 -2.58 -7.68 6.63
CA ASN A 295 -2.14 -6.50 5.88
C ASN A 295 -0.85 -5.97 6.54
N ARG A 296 0.24 -6.03 5.80
CA ARG A 296 1.56 -5.57 6.26
C ARG A 296 1.69 -4.07 6.03
N PRO A 297 2.41 -3.35 6.92
CA PRO A 297 2.83 -1.99 6.61
C PRO A 297 3.58 -1.98 5.29
N SER A 298 3.41 -0.92 4.51
CA SER A 298 4.28 -0.72 3.36
C SER A 298 5.71 -0.41 3.82
N TYR A 299 6.69 -0.61 2.95
CA TYR A 299 8.06 -0.21 3.28
C TYR A 299 8.19 1.31 3.44
N GLU A 300 7.33 2.10 2.80
CA GLU A 300 7.25 3.55 2.96
C GLU A 300 6.79 3.92 4.38
N ASP A 301 5.77 3.22 4.91
CA ASP A 301 5.30 3.42 6.29
C ASP A 301 6.37 3.04 7.33
N LEU A 302 7.24 2.09 7.01
CA LEU A 302 8.35 1.65 7.88
C LEU A 302 9.59 2.55 7.73
N ASN A 303 9.69 3.32 6.66
CA ASN A 303 10.84 4.17 6.38
C ASN A 303 10.79 5.46 7.22
N PRO A 304 11.72 5.70 8.15
CA PRO A 304 11.69 6.87 9.04
C PRO A 304 11.99 8.21 8.35
N PHE A 305 11.97 8.27 7.01
CA PHE A 305 12.18 9.49 6.25
C PHE A 305 11.08 10.52 6.50
N MET A 306 11.43 11.78 6.35
CA MET A 306 10.48 12.89 6.35
C MET A 306 9.97 13.14 4.94
N PHE A 307 8.66 13.19 4.77
CA PHE A 307 7.97 13.51 3.53
C PHE A 307 7.32 14.89 3.69
N PHE A 308 7.95 15.92 3.16
CA PHE A 308 7.50 17.29 3.37
C PHE A 308 6.28 17.63 2.51
N ILE A 309 5.25 18.18 3.17
CA ILE A 309 4.16 18.93 2.52
C ILE A 309 4.57 20.38 2.47
N ASP A 310 5.07 20.91 3.59
CA ASP A 310 5.69 22.24 3.73
C ASP A 310 6.66 22.24 4.94
N LYS A 311 7.22 23.42 5.27
CA LYS A 311 8.16 23.59 6.39
C LYS A 311 7.59 23.17 7.75
N TYR A 312 6.27 23.27 7.95
CA TYR A 312 5.59 23.01 9.23
C TYR A 312 4.66 21.78 9.17
N THR A 313 4.67 21.06 8.06
CA THR A 313 3.83 19.86 7.91
C THR A 313 4.59 18.80 7.13
N TYR A 314 4.86 17.67 7.79
CA TYR A 314 5.53 16.55 7.16
C TYR A 314 5.03 15.21 7.69
N GLY A 315 5.06 14.20 6.83
CA GLY A 315 4.89 12.81 7.21
C GLY A 315 6.21 12.19 7.64
N GLN A 316 6.16 11.21 8.54
CA GLN A 316 7.31 10.40 8.91
C GLN A 316 6.88 8.95 9.12
N GLY A 317 7.60 8.00 8.50
CA GLY A 317 7.32 6.59 8.69
C GLY A 317 7.71 6.09 10.08
N ASN A 318 7.11 4.95 10.45
CA ASN A 318 7.31 4.32 11.77
C ASN A 318 7.84 2.89 11.60
N PRO A 319 9.14 2.64 11.86
CA PRO A 319 9.76 1.31 11.71
C PRO A 319 9.22 0.26 12.69
N PHE A 320 8.43 0.68 13.69
CA PHE A 320 7.87 -0.20 14.72
C PHE A 320 6.46 -0.69 14.42
N LEU A 321 5.88 -0.32 13.28
CA LEU A 321 4.56 -0.79 12.87
C LEU A 321 4.48 -2.32 12.86
N LYS A 322 3.33 -2.80 13.33
CA LYS A 322 2.96 -4.21 13.29
C LYS A 322 1.99 -4.45 12.13
N PRO A 323 1.97 -5.64 11.54
CA PRO A 323 0.93 -6.02 10.60
C PRO A 323 -0.45 -5.98 11.25
N MET A 324 -1.47 -5.58 10.48
CA MET A 324 -2.88 -5.72 10.84
C MET A 324 -3.36 -7.13 10.52
N PHE A 325 -4.21 -7.70 11.36
CA PHE A 325 -4.88 -8.97 11.11
C PHE A 325 -6.39 -8.77 11.09
N SER A 326 -7.03 -9.28 10.05
CA SER A 326 -8.49 -9.22 9.92
C SER A 326 -9.09 -10.61 9.94
N ASN A 327 -10.07 -10.84 10.81
CA ASN A 327 -10.93 -12.02 10.82
C ASN A 327 -12.26 -11.60 10.15
N ASN A 328 -12.57 -12.23 9.03
CA ASN A 328 -13.73 -11.90 8.22
C ASN A 328 -14.72 -13.05 8.26
N PHE A 329 -15.97 -12.75 8.58
CA PHE A 329 -17.10 -13.67 8.57
C PHE A 329 -18.12 -13.14 7.57
N GLU A 330 -18.63 -14.01 6.73
CA GLU A 330 -19.67 -13.67 5.77
C GLU A 330 -20.78 -14.71 5.84
N ALA A 331 -22.02 -14.25 5.83
CA ALA A 331 -23.22 -15.05 5.62
C ALA A 331 -23.99 -14.50 4.41
N SER A 332 -24.31 -15.36 3.47
CA SER A 332 -25.07 -14.98 2.27
C SER A 332 -26.28 -15.86 2.05
N HIS A 333 -27.33 -15.27 1.50
CA HIS A 333 -28.52 -15.95 1.03
C HIS A 333 -28.86 -15.46 -0.37
N THR A 334 -28.95 -16.39 -1.33
CA THR A 334 -29.39 -16.08 -2.68
C THR A 334 -30.79 -16.66 -2.89
N TYR A 335 -31.75 -15.77 -3.19
CA TYR A 335 -33.13 -16.14 -3.49
C TYR A 335 -33.38 -16.13 -5.00
N ASN A 336 -33.84 -17.26 -5.50
CA ASN A 336 -34.26 -17.46 -6.89
C ASN A 336 -33.26 -16.94 -7.95
N LYS A 337 -31.94 -16.96 -7.59
CA LYS A 337 -30.81 -16.51 -8.42
C LYS A 337 -30.79 -15.02 -8.78
N TRP A 338 -31.80 -14.25 -8.38
CA TRP A 338 -31.90 -12.83 -8.72
C TRP A 338 -31.62 -11.88 -7.56
N LEU A 339 -31.81 -12.33 -6.31
CA LEU A 339 -31.53 -11.50 -5.13
C LEU A 339 -30.52 -12.20 -4.22
N THR A 340 -29.40 -11.55 -3.97
CA THR A 340 -28.41 -12.00 -2.99
C THR A 340 -28.33 -10.99 -1.84
N THR A 341 -28.55 -11.47 -0.62
CA THR A 341 -28.35 -10.73 0.62
C THR A 341 -27.07 -11.23 1.26
N THR A 342 -26.19 -10.32 1.63
CA THR A 342 -24.90 -10.66 2.26
C THR A 342 -24.70 -9.82 3.51
N LEU A 343 -24.42 -10.51 4.64
CA LEU A 343 -24.01 -9.91 5.89
C LEU A 343 -22.52 -10.22 6.10
N ASN A 344 -21.72 -9.17 6.23
CA ASN A 344 -20.29 -9.27 6.52
C ASN A 344 -19.98 -8.70 7.90
N TYR A 345 -19.15 -9.41 8.65
CA TYR A 345 -18.55 -8.92 9.87
C TYR A 345 -17.03 -9.07 9.79
N SER A 346 -16.30 -8.00 10.05
CA SER A 346 -14.84 -7.99 10.05
C SER A 346 -14.31 -7.42 11.37
N LEU A 347 -13.41 -8.16 12.01
CA LEU A 347 -12.65 -7.70 13.16
C LEU A 347 -11.18 -7.54 12.75
N THR A 348 -10.71 -6.30 12.67
CA THR A 348 -9.30 -5.98 12.42
C THR A 348 -8.60 -5.62 13.73
N THR A 349 -7.47 -6.26 14.00
CA THR A 349 -6.62 -5.99 15.16
C THR A 349 -5.33 -5.30 14.71
N ASP A 350 -4.67 -4.57 15.62
CA ASP A 350 -3.49 -3.76 15.33
C ASP A 350 -3.73 -2.78 14.15
N MET A 351 -4.95 -2.23 14.07
CA MET A 351 -5.34 -1.30 13.01
C MET A 351 -4.34 -0.15 12.92
N GLN A 352 -3.89 0.13 11.70
CA GLN A 352 -3.02 1.26 11.42
C GLN A 352 -3.86 2.49 11.11
N ALA A 353 -3.52 3.60 11.75
CA ALA A 353 -4.14 4.89 11.51
C ALA A 353 -3.08 5.99 11.57
N GLU A 354 -3.29 7.02 10.75
CA GLU A 354 -2.51 8.25 10.84
C GLU A 354 -2.94 9.05 12.08
N TYR A 355 -1.97 9.58 12.78
CA TYR A 355 -2.20 10.52 13.85
C TYR A 355 -1.32 11.76 13.66
N PHE A 356 -1.78 12.87 14.18
CA PHE A 356 -1.13 14.16 14.07
C PHE A 356 -0.48 14.51 15.39
N GLU A 357 0.84 14.71 15.39
CA GLU A 357 1.63 15.08 16.54
C GLU A 357 2.18 16.48 16.35
N ARG A 358 2.22 17.25 17.44
CA ARG A 358 2.84 18.57 17.44
C ARG A 358 4.30 18.48 17.86
N GLU A 359 5.22 18.91 17.02
CA GLU A 359 6.63 19.09 17.34
C GLU A 359 6.99 20.59 17.19
N GLY A 360 6.94 21.35 18.30
CA GLY A 360 7.10 22.81 18.27
C GLY A 360 5.96 23.47 17.48
N LEU A 361 6.29 24.12 16.37
CA LEU A 361 5.32 24.71 15.43
C LEU A 361 4.98 23.76 14.28
N ALA A 362 5.65 22.61 14.16
CA ALA A 362 5.39 21.66 13.11
C ALA A 362 4.30 20.65 13.51
N THR A 363 3.57 20.18 12.50
CA THR A 363 2.68 19.03 12.59
C THR A 363 3.30 17.85 11.90
N VAL A 364 3.52 16.77 12.65
CA VAL A 364 4.06 15.51 12.13
C VAL A 364 2.93 14.51 11.95
N ILE A 365 2.83 13.96 10.77
CA ILE A 365 1.86 12.91 10.44
C ILE A 365 2.59 11.58 10.54
N ARG A 366 2.17 10.72 11.46
CA ARG A 366 2.74 9.38 11.65
C ARG A 366 1.67 8.31 11.63
N THR A 367 2.00 7.18 11.05
CA THR A 367 1.14 5.98 11.15
C THR A 367 1.50 5.20 12.41
N GLN A 368 0.49 4.80 13.18
CA GLN A 368 0.64 3.93 14.35
C GLN A 368 -0.39 2.81 14.35
N ASN A 369 -0.12 1.74 15.11
CA ASN A 369 -1.11 0.72 15.40
C ASN A 369 -2.05 1.21 16.50
N TYR A 370 -3.33 1.34 16.17
CA TYR A 370 -4.34 1.94 17.03
C TYR A 370 -5.54 1.00 17.23
N GLY A 371 -5.41 0.10 18.20
CA GLY A 371 -6.55 -0.67 18.70
C GLY A 371 -7.17 -1.66 17.70
N LYS A 372 -8.49 -1.77 17.75
CA LYS A 372 -9.30 -2.72 16.98
C LYS A 372 -10.40 -1.98 16.23
N MET A 373 -10.74 -2.49 15.05
CA MET A 373 -11.87 -2.00 14.26
C MET A 373 -12.86 -3.13 14.02
N HIS A 374 -14.13 -2.86 14.29
CA HIS A 374 -15.27 -3.71 13.96
C HIS A 374 -16.01 -3.10 12.78
N ASN A 375 -16.22 -3.88 11.74
CA ASN A 375 -16.99 -3.46 10.57
C ASN A 375 -18.15 -4.44 10.36
N VAL A 376 -19.36 -3.94 10.25
CA VAL A 376 -20.57 -4.71 9.91
C VAL A 376 -21.14 -4.10 8.64
N ASN A 377 -21.36 -4.93 7.61
CA ASN A 377 -21.94 -4.50 6.34
C ASN A 377 -23.06 -5.46 5.95
N LEU A 378 -24.23 -4.90 5.65
CA LEU A 378 -25.35 -5.61 5.06
C LEU A 378 -25.54 -5.08 3.63
N SER A 379 -25.49 -5.97 2.63
CA SER A 379 -25.67 -5.61 1.23
C SER A 379 -26.75 -6.45 0.56
N PHE A 380 -27.46 -5.83 -0.36
CA PHE A 380 -28.44 -6.46 -1.22
C PHE A 380 -28.02 -6.26 -2.67
N ASN A 381 -27.92 -7.34 -3.42
CA ASN A 381 -27.58 -7.32 -4.83
C ASN A 381 -28.72 -8.01 -5.58
N ALA A 382 -29.38 -7.26 -6.47
CA ALA A 382 -30.50 -7.76 -7.26
C ALA A 382 -30.16 -7.68 -8.76
N GLN A 383 -30.15 -8.85 -9.42
CA GLN A 383 -30.01 -8.95 -10.87
C GLN A 383 -31.37 -9.21 -11.49
N LEU A 384 -31.91 -8.20 -12.15
CA LEU A 384 -33.27 -8.24 -12.75
C LEU A 384 -33.17 -8.30 -14.27
N GLN A 385 -34.05 -9.08 -14.86
CA GLN A 385 -34.26 -9.12 -16.31
C GLN A 385 -35.74 -8.85 -16.63
N PRO A 386 -36.16 -7.55 -16.54
CA PRO A 386 -37.58 -7.19 -16.79
C PRO A 386 -38.08 -7.53 -18.18
N ALA A 387 -37.19 -7.58 -19.17
CA ALA A 387 -37.47 -7.99 -20.53
C ALA A 387 -36.29 -8.77 -21.13
N LYS A 388 -36.53 -9.57 -22.20
CA LYS A 388 -35.48 -10.36 -22.88
C LYS A 388 -34.30 -9.50 -23.36
N TRP A 389 -34.55 -8.23 -23.66
CA TRP A 389 -33.58 -7.25 -24.17
C TRP A 389 -33.03 -6.30 -23.08
N TRP A 390 -33.51 -6.39 -21.83
CA TRP A 390 -33.11 -5.49 -20.75
C TRP A 390 -32.72 -6.27 -19.50
N SER A 391 -31.49 -6.18 -19.14
CA SER A 391 -30.98 -6.64 -17.84
C SER A 391 -30.42 -5.45 -17.03
N THR A 392 -30.66 -5.44 -15.73
CA THR A 392 -30.15 -4.41 -14.80
C THR A 392 -29.70 -5.04 -13.49
N MET A 393 -28.76 -4.40 -12.87
CA MET A 393 -28.23 -4.77 -11.56
C MET A 393 -28.29 -3.56 -10.65
#